data_991d66524bd1c407600cbaaa5eef4615
#
_entry.id   991d66524bd1c407600cbaaa5eef4615
#
_cell.length_a   1.000
_cell.length_b   1.000
_cell.length_c   1.000
_cell.angle_alpha   90.00
_cell.angle_beta   90.00
_cell.angle_gamma   90.00
#
_symmetry.space_group_name_H-M   'P 1'
#
loop_
_entity.id
_entity.type
_entity.pdbx_description
1 polymer ?
#
loop_
_entity_poly.entity_id
_entity_poly.type
_entity_poly.pdbx_seq_one_letter_code
_entity_poly.pdbx_strand_id
1 'polypeptide(L)'
;VSGGFDGIKKRTFEIARLVDPYPVSVEVTTNDPNVMIEQSREMSGWAKNIVVKVTIHGPKGELDNLGVIHEMETKMNIRVNVTAMMSAQQCFLAALAGASYVSLFGGRVNNMGYNCIDEIKKLRFLLDRYQLKARIILASTREILNVIEWLCAGADIVTVLPQFIEGMIVHPYSKETVQMFLADAAKNK
;
A
#
# COMPACT_ATOMS: atom_id res chain seq x y z
N VAL A 1 5.86 -0.48 17.34
CA VAL A 1 4.79 -0.34 18.34
C VAL A 1 5.27 -1.01 19.62
N SER A 2 5.32 -0.28 20.73
CA SER A 2 5.64 -0.86 22.04
C SER A 2 4.50 -1.81 22.48
N GLY A 3 4.84 -2.98 23.04
CA GLY A 3 3.87 -3.95 23.54
C GLY A 3 3.66 -5.20 22.69
N GLY A 4 4.58 -5.50 21.76
CA GLY A 4 4.51 -6.74 20.98
C GLY A 4 3.23 -6.89 20.17
N PHE A 5 2.75 -8.12 20.03
CA PHE A 5 1.55 -8.44 19.25
C PHE A 5 0.27 -7.77 19.77
N ASP A 6 0.10 -7.71 21.09
CA ASP A 6 -1.06 -7.04 21.72
C ASP A 6 -1.05 -5.53 21.48
N GLY A 7 0.13 -4.91 21.51
CA GLY A 7 0.29 -3.49 21.15
C GLY A 7 -0.08 -3.21 19.70
N ILE A 8 0.31 -4.11 18.77
CA ILE A 8 -0.07 -4.04 17.36
C ILE A 8 -1.60 -4.13 17.24
N LYS A 9 -2.22 -5.13 17.88
CA LYS A 9 -3.67 -5.34 17.86
C LYS A 9 -4.45 -4.12 18.33
N LYS A 10 -4.10 -3.59 19.51
CA LYS A 10 -4.74 -2.39 20.06
C LYS A 10 -4.65 -1.21 19.12
N ARG A 11 -3.45 -0.91 18.61
CA ARG A 11 -3.25 0.23 17.70
C ARG A 11 -3.94 0.05 16.35
N THR A 12 -3.92 -1.17 15.82
CA THR A 12 -4.62 -1.50 14.57
C THR A 12 -6.12 -1.29 14.72
N PHE A 13 -6.71 -1.73 15.82
CA PHE A 13 -8.13 -1.55 16.10
C PHE A 13 -8.53 -0.06 16.19
N GLU A 14 -7.73 0.76 16.88
CA GLU A 14 -7.95 2.21 16.96
C GLU A 14 -7.95 2.85 15.56
N ILE A 15 -6.95 2.52 14.73
CA ILE A 15 -6.84 3.05 13.37
C ILE A 15 -7.98 2.54 12.49
N ALA A 16 -8.30 1.24 12.54
CA ALA A 16 -9.35 0.64 11.74
C ALA A 16 -10.72 1.30 11.97
N ARG A 17 -11.04 1.62 13.22
CA ARG A 17 -12.28 2.37 13.57
C ARG A 17 -12.26 3.80 13.05
N LEU A 18 -11.11 4.47 13.10
CA LEU A 18 -10.98 5.88 12.69
C LEU A 18 -11.16 6.04 11.18
N VAL A 19 -10.68 5.07 10.39
CA VAL A 19 -10.65 5.17 8.93
C VAL A 19 -11.72 4.33 8.23
N ASP A 20 -12.61 3.63 8.97
CA ASP A 20 -13.69 2.85 8.37
C ASP A 20 -14.52 3.69 7.38
N PRO A 21 -14.80 3.23 6.16
CA PRO A 21 -14.64 1.86 5.64
C PRO A 21 -13.30 1.60 4.90
N TYR A 22 -12.34 2.50 4.95
CA TYR A 22 -11.08 2.34 4.23
C TYR A 22 -10.23 1.19 4.80
N PRO A 23 -9.52 0.43 3.95
CA PRO A 23 -8.74 -0.73 4.38
C PRO A 23 -7.52 -0.33 5.22
N VAL A 24 -7.22 -1.14 6.23
CA VAL A 24 -6.00 -1.04 7.03
C VAL A 24 -5.19 -2.31 6.85
N SER A 25 -3.96 -2.18 6.37
CA SER A 25 -3.04 -3.31 6.22
C SER A 25 -2.28 -3.56 7.52
N VAL A 26 -2.28 -4.80 8.00
CA VAL A 26 -1.49 -5.26 9.16
C VAL A 26 -0.63 -6.45 8.74
N GLU A 27 0.68 -6.38 9.03
CA GLU A 27 1.66 -7.35 8.56
C GLU A 27 1.82 -8.50 9.55
N VAL A 28 1.87 -9.74 9.03
CA VAL A 28 2.25 -10.93 9.81
C VAL A 28 3.69 -10.78 10.34
N THR A 29 3.98 -11.37 11.49
CA THR A 29 5.27 -11.21 12.17
C THR A 29 6.19 -12.41 12.03
N THR A 30 5.90 -13.31 11.09
CA THR A 30 6.59 -14.58 10.88
C THR A 30 6.75 -14.87 9.39
N ASN A 31 7.65 -15.80 9.05
CA ASN A 31 7.78 -16.39 7.71
C ASN A 31 7.52 -17.92 7.71
N ASP A 32 7.03 -18.47 8.81
CA ASP A 32 6.53 -19.84 8.83
C ASP A 32 5.12 -19.87 8.21
N PRO A 33 4.87 -20.66 7.15
CA PRO A 33 3.60 -20.67 6.43
C PRO A 33 2.38 -20.98 7.32
N ASN A 34 2.51 -21.96 8.24
CA ASN A 34 1.40 -22.34 9.10
C ASN A 34 1.08 -21.24 10.12
N VAL A 35 2.11 -20.66 10.72
CA VAL A 35 1.97 -19.56 11.68
C VAL A 35 1.46 -18.30 10.98
N MET A 36 1.86 -18.03 9.72
CA MET A 36 1.29 -16.93 8.92
C MET A 36 -0.23 -17.11 8.75
N ILE A 37 -0.69 -18.31 8.44
CA ILE A 37 -2.13 -18.59 8.29
C ILE A 37 -2.88 -18.37 9.60
N GLU A 38 -2.34 -18.85 10.72
CA GLU A 38 -2.95 -18.66 12.06
C GLU A 38 -3.04 -17.17 12.42
N GLN A 39 -1.92 -16.43 12.31
CA GLN A 39 -1.91 -14.98 12.55
C GLN A 39 -2.88 -14.23 11.63
N SER A 40 -2.95 -14.62 10.37
CA SER A 40 -3.85 -13.99 9.40
C SER A 40 -5.32 -14.16 9.76
N ARG A 41 -5.68 -15.35 10.25
CA ARG A 41 -7.03 -15.64 10.74
C ARG A 41 -7.38 -14.78 11.95
N GLU A 42 -6.46 -14.63 12.89
CA GLU A 42 -6.65 -13.76 14.05
C GLU A 42 -6.75 -12.29 13.64
N MET A 43 -5.78 -11.80 12.86
CA MET A 43 -5.71 -10.39 12.44
C MET A 43 -6.93 -9.96 11.63
N SER A 44 -7.42 -10.82 10.71
CA SER A 44 -8.61 -10.52 9.89
C SER A 44 -9.88 -10.34 10.73
N GLY A 45 -9.94 -10.96 11.90
CA GLY A 45 -11.03 -10.83 12.87
C GLY A 45 -10.99 -9.55 13.72
N TRP A 46 -9.93 -8.74 13.66
CA TRP A 46 -9.83 -7.53 14.51
C TRP A 46 -10.79 -6.43 14.06
N ALA A 47 -11.02 -6.26 12.77
CA ALA A 47 -12.05 -5.36 12.23
C ALA A 47 -12.39 -5.75 10.78
N LYS A 48 -13.59 -5.37 10.31
CA LYS A 48 -14.09 -5.71 8.96
C LYS A 48 -13.27 -5.13 7.80
N ASN A 49 -12.51 -4.06 8.05
CA ASN A 49 -11.68 -3.37 7.06
C ASN A 49 -10.20 -3.76 7.14
N ILE A 50 -9.84 -4.82 7.87
CA ILE A 50 -8.48 -5.35 7.89
C ILE A 50 -8.14 -6.03 6.57
N VAL A 51 -6.90 -5.80 6.14
CA VAL A 51 -6.21 -6.51 5.05
C VAL A 51 -4.90 -7.04 5.61
N VAL A 52 -4.67 -8.33 5.50
CA VAL A 52 -3.44 -8.93 6.03
C VAL A 52 -2.29 -8.72 5.06
N LYS A 53 -1.14 -8.30 5.56
CA LYS A 53 0.02 -7.99 4.74
C LYS A 53 1.06 -9.11 4.85
N VAL A 54 1.45 -9.69 3.69
CA VAL A 54 2.36 -10.81 3.57
C VAL A 54 3.45 -10.48 2.55
N THR A 55 4.70 -10.86 2.80
CA THR A 55 5.80 -10.69 1.85
C THR A 55 5.67 -11.66 0.67
N ILE A 56 6.18 -11.26 -0.51
CA ILE A 56 6.11 -12.09 -1.74
C ILE A 56 6.87 -13.41 -1.61
N HIS A 57 7.93 -13.44 -0.82
CA HIS A 57 8.76 -14.61 -0.55
C HIS A 57 9.33 -14.55 0.87
N GLY A 58 9.85 -15.65 1.37
CA GLY A 58 10.56 -15.73 2.63
C GLY A 58 11.94 -15.08 2.60
N PRO A 59 12.62 -14.95 3.75
CA PRO A 59 13.88 -14.20 3.89
C PRO A 59 15.06 -14.78 3.10
N LYS A 60 15.00 -16.04 2.70
CA LYS A 60 16.01 -16.71 1.87
C LYS A 60 15.52 -16.95 0.43
N GLY A 61 14.37 -16.37 0.04
CA GLY A 61 13.75 -16.57 -1.26
C GLY A 61 12.83 -17.78 -1.33
N GLU A 62 12.35 -18.29 -0.20
CA GLU A 62 11.36 -19.37 -0.14
C GLU A 62 10.06 -18.97 -0.83
N LEU A 63 9.47 -19.88 -1.61
CA LEU A 63 8.30 -19.57 -2.47
C LEU A 63 6.95 -19.94 -1.83
N ASP A 64 6.95 -20.51 -0.64
CA ASP A 64 5.74 -20.98 0.06
C ASP A 64 4.69 -19.88 0.26
N ASN A 65 5.13 -18.63 0.35
CA ASN A 65 4.24 -17.47 0.57
C ASN A 65 3.19 -17.31 -0.53
N LEU A 66 3.48 -17.71 -1.79
CA LEU A 66 2.47 -17.69 -2.86
C LEU A 66 1.32 -18.66 -2.58
N GLY A 67 1.63 -19.84 -2.02
CA GLY A 67 0.64 -20.80 -1.57
C GLY A 67 -0.22 -20.28 -0.42
N VAL A 68 0.41 -19.63 0.56
CA VAL A 68 -0.26 -18.99 1.69
C VAL A 68 -1.21 -17.87 1.21
N ILE A 69 -0.75 -17.00 0.31
CA ILE A 69 -1.56 -15.92 -0.28
C ILE A 69 -2.80 -16.53 -0.98
N HIS A 70 -2.58 -17.55 -1.80
CA HIS A 70 -3.66 -18.23 -2.52
C HIS A 70 -4.70 -18.83 -1.55
N GLU A 71 -4.24 -19.51 -0.51
CA GLU A 71 -5.13 -20.11 0.49
C GLU A 71 -5.96 -19.07 1.23
N MET A 72 -5.33 -17.98 1.67
CA MET A 72 -6.01 -16.89 2.39
C MET A 72 -7.11 -16.25 1.54
N GLU A 73 -6.81 -15.90 0.30
CA GLU A 73 -7.75 -15.19 -0.59
C GLU A 73 -8.87 -16.11 -1.10
N THR A 74 -8.54 -17.37 -1.48
CA THR A 74 -9.49 -18.23 -2.19
C THR A 74 -10.28 -19.17 -1.27
N LYS A 75 -9.69 -19.59 -0.15
CA LYS A 75 -10.31 -20.56 0.76
C LYS A 75 -10.79 -19.94 2.08
N MET A 76 -10.09 -18.91 2.56
CA MET A 76 -10.38 -18.31 3.87
C MET A 76 -11.13 -16.99 3.77
N ASN A 77 -11.30 -16.44 2.57
CA ASN A 77 -11.90 -15.11 2.34
C ASN A 77 -11.20 -14.00 3.14
N ILE A 78 -9.88 -14.10 3.28
CA ILE A 78 -9.03 -13.10 3.93
C ILE A 78 -8.34 -12.29 2.84
N ARG A 79 -8.60 -10.98 2.77
CA ARG A 79 -7.94 -10.07 1.83
C ARG A 79 -6.47 -9.92 2.16
N VAL A 80 -5.62 -10.01 1.14
CA VAL A 80 -4.16 -9.94 1.29
C VAL A 80 -3.58 -8.74 0.54
N ASN A 81 -2.69 -8.03 1.22
CA ASN A 81 -1.78 -7.06 0.62
C ASN A 81 -0.38 -7.68 0.52
N VAL A 82 0.01 -8.11 -0.67
CA VAL A 82 1.35 -8.67 -0.87
C VAL A 82 2.37 -7.55 -0.95
N THR A 83 3.48 -7.70 -0.23
CA THR A 83 4.48 -6.65 -0.04
C THR A 83 5.91 -7.10 -0.33
N ALA A 84 6.88 -6.18 -0.14
CA ALA A 84 8.32 -6.38 -0.42
C ALA A 84 8.62 -6.67 -1.89
N MET A 85 7.82 -6.16 -2.81
CA MET A 85 7.98 -6.37 -4.25
C MET A 85 8.71 -5.21 -4.92
N MET A 86 9.61 -5.55 -5.86
CA MET A 86 10.49 -4.60 -6.57
C MET A 86 10.28 -4.62 -8.09
N SER A 87 9.34 -5.43 -8.61
CA SER A 87 9.12 -5.56 -10.04
C SER A 87 7.67 -5.89 -10.39
N ALA A 88 7.29 -5.58 -11.63
CA ALA A 88 5.99 -5.95 -12.19
C ALA A 88 5.77 -7.48 -12.19
N GLN A 89 6.83 -8.27 -12.39
CA GLN A 89 6.75 -9.73 -12.39
C GLN A 89 6.31 -10.27 -11.02
N GLN A 90 6.91 -9.78 -9.93
CA GLN A 90 6.52 -10.18 -8.57
C GLN A 90 5.06 -9.82 -8.28
N CYS A 91 4.67 -8.58 -8.61
CA CYS A 91 3.30 -8.11 -8.41
C CYS A 91 2.29 -8.92 -9.25
N PHE A 92 2.63 -9.27 -10.48
CA PHE A 92 1.78 -10.07 -11.35
C PHE A 92 1.58 -11.49 -10.82
N LEU A 93 2.64 -12.16 -10.35
CA LEU A 93 2.54 -13.48 -9.71
C LEU A 93 1.68 -13.44 -8.43
N ALA A 94 1.84 -12.41 -7.61
CA ALA A 94 0.99 -12.21 -6.44
C ALA A 94 -0.49 -12.01 -6.82
N ALA A 95 -0.77 -11.25 -7.87
CA ALA A 95 -2.13 -11.05 -8.38
C ALA A 95 -2.74 -12.37 -8.94
N LEU A 96 -1.94 -13.19 -9.64
CA LEU A 96 -2.35 -14.53 -10.10
C LEU A 96 -2.63 -15.48 -8.93
N ALA A 97 -1.92 -15.34 -7.80
CA ALA A 97 -2.21 -16.08 -6.57
C ALA A 97 -3.53 -15.64 -5.90
N GLY A 98 -4.13 -14.53 -6.35
CA GLY A 98 -5.42 -14.03 -5.88
C GLY A 98 -5.34 -12.77 -5.01
N ALA A 99 -4.16 -12.19 -4.79
CA ALA A 99 -3.97 -11.03 -3.93
C ALA A 99 -4.95 -9.89 -4.24
N SER A 100 -5.60 -9.35 -3.20
CA SER A 100 -6.45 -8.14 -3.31
C SER A 100 -5.64 -6.88 -3.59
N TYR A 101 -4.42 -6.80 -3.05
CA TYR A 101 -3.50 -5.68 -3.22
C TYR A 101 -2.08 -6.18 -3.50
N VAL A 102 -1.37 -5.48 -4.36
CA VAL A 102 0.03 -5.73 -4.71
C VAL A 102 0.85 -4.46 -4.47
N SER A 103 1.76 -4.51 -3.49
CA SER A 103 2.55 -3.35 -3.06
C SER A 103 3.93 -3.35 -3.73
N LEU A 104 4.11 -2.51 -4.74
CA LEU A 104 5.39 -2.26 -5.40
C LEU A 104 6.16 -1.15 -4.66
N PHE A 105 7.41 -1.41 -4.29
CA PHE A 105 8.26 -0.45 -3.56
C PHE A 105 8.95 0.52 -4.52
N GLY A 106 8.15 1.43 -5.10
CA GLY A 106 8.59 2.35 -6.17
C GLY A 106 9.82 3.17 -5.84
N GLY A 107 9.91 3.73 -4.63
CA GLY A 107 11.09 4.48 -4.22
C GLY A 107 12.36 3.63 -4.14
N ARG A 108 12.26 2.34 -3.75
CA ARG A 108 13.41 1.43 -3.78
C ARG A 108 13.81 1.05 -5.21
N VAL A 109 12.82 0.84 -6.08
CA VAL A 109 13.06 0.59 -7.52
C VAL A 109 13.86 1.75 -8.14
N ASN A 110 13.42 2.99 -7.91
CA ASN A 110 14.13 4.17 -8.40
C ASN A 110 15.54 4.29 -7.79
N ASN A 111 15.71 4.01 -6.50
CA ASN A 111 17.03 4.06 -5.83
C ASN A 111 18.02 3.03 -6.37
N MET A 112 17.51 1.94 -6.96
CA MET A 112 18.34 0.92 -7.64
C MET A 112 18.69 1.28 -9.09
N GLY A 113 18.25 2.44 -9.58
CA GLY A 113 18.50 2.89 -10.96
C GLY A 113 17.51 2.36 -11.99
N TYR A 114 16.40 1.77 -11.57
CA TYR A 114 15.31 1.36 -12.47
C TYR A 114 14.19 2.40 -12.48
N ASN A 115 13.41 2.44 -13.56
CA ASN A 115 12.28 3.34 -13.69
C ASN A 115 11.00 2.68 -13.15
N CYS A 116 10.53 3.13 -11.99
CA CYS A 116 9.32 2.61 -11.38
C CYS A 116 8.06 2.85 -12.25
N ILE A 117 8.00 3.95 -13.00
CA ILE A 117 6.88 4.27 -13.89
C ILE A 117 6.70 3.17 -14.96
N ASP A 118 7.78 2.64 -15.49
CA ASP A 118 7.71 1.56 -16.48
C ASP A 118 7.19 0.26 -15.85
N GLU A 119 7.59 -0.04 -14.61
CA GLU A 119 7.08 -1.20 -13.89
C GLU A 119 5.58 -1.06 -13.58
N ILE A 120 5.11 0.14 -13.20
CA ILE A 120 3.68 0.40 -12.97
C ILE A 120 2.88 0.18 -14.25
N LYS A 121 3.32 0.76 -15.37
CA LYS A 121 2.63 0.63 -16.67
C LYS A 121 2.55 -0.82 -17.14
N LYS A 122 3.64 -1.58 -17.02
CA LYS A 122 3.67 -3.02 -17.34
C LYS A 122 2.68 -3.79 -16.47
N LEU A 123 2.70 -3.54 -15.16
CA LEU A 123 1.82 -4.21 -14.21
C LEU A 123 0.36 -3.88 -14.52
N ARG A 124 0.00 -2.60 -14.70
CA ARG A 124 -1.36 -2.18 -15.04
C ARG A 124 -1.85 -2.86 -16.32
N PHE A 125 -1.03 -2.85 -17.37
CA PHE A 125 -1.35 -3.52 -18.63
C PHE A 125 -1.64 -5.03 -18.41
N LEU A 126 -0.81 -5.72 -17.62
CA LEU A 126 -1.00 -7.14 -17.33
C LEU A 126 -2.26 -7.39 -16.53
N LEU A 127 -2.52 -6.61 -15.47
CA LEU A 127 -3.73 -6.77 -14.67
C LEU A 127 -5.00 -6.59 -15.51
N ASP A 128 -5.04 -5.57 -16.35
CA ASP A 128 -6.16 -5.29 -17.24
C ASP A 128 -6.32 -6.38 -18.31
N ARG A 129 -5.20 -6.79 -18.94
CA ARG A 129 -5.21 -7.83 -20.00
C ARG A 129 -5.72 -9.18 -19.49
N TYR A 130 -5.35 -9.55 -18.26
CA TYR A 130 -5.77 -10.81 -17.63
C TYR A 130 -7.01 -10.66 -16.74
N GLN A 131 -7.63 -9.47 -16.70
CA GLN A 131 -8.82 -9.16 -15.90
C GLN A 131 -8.63 -9.49 -14.41
N LEU A 132 -7.42 -9.28 -13.88
CA LEU A 132 -7.10 -9.48 -12.48
C LEU A 132 -7.56 -8.27 -11.66
N LYS A 133 -8.23 -8.53 -10.52
CA LYS A 133 -8.85 -7.50 -9.69
C LYS A 133 -7.92 -6.87 -8.66
N ALA A 134 -6.66 -7.31 -8.60
CA ALA A 134 -5.68 -6.77 -7.66
C ALA A 134 -5.47 -5.27 -7.87
N ARG A 135 -5.43 -4.51 -6.77
CA ARG A 135 -5.14 -3.07 -6.79
C ARG A 135 -3.65 -2.82 -6.55
N ILE A 136 -3.09 -1.93 -7.33
CA ILE A 136 -1.67 -1.57 -7.25
C ILE A 136 -1.46 -0.52 -6.16
N ILE A 137 -0.66 -0.86 -5.14
CA ILE A 137 -0.19 0.09 -4.13
C ILE A 137 1.26 0.44 -4.40
N LEU A 138 1.58 1.71 -4.51
CA LEU A 138 2.95 2.21 -4.55
C LEU A 138 3.40 2.59 -3.14
N ALA A 139 4.54 2.03 -2.75
CA ALA A 139 5.11 2.21 -1.43
C ALA A 139 6.54 2.77 -1.51
N SER A 140 7.08 3.14 -0.34
CA SER A 140 8.44 3.69 -0.24
C SER A 140 8.62 5.03 -0.99
N THR A 141 7.60 5.88 -0.98
CA THR A 141 7.64 7.23 -1.59
C THR A 141 8.77 8.06 -0.99
N ARG A 142 9.57 8.69 -1.84
CA ARG A 142 10.77 9.46 -1.47
C ARG A 142 10.61 10.96 -1.73
N GLU A 143 9.74 11.33 -2.65
CA GLU A 143 9.51 12.71 -3.12
C GLU A 143 8.05 12.91 -3.48
N ILE A 144 7.63 14.18 -3.40
CA ILE A 144 6.24 14.58 -3.70
C ILE A 144 5.89 14.27 -5.16
N LEU A 145 6.83 14.47 -6.09
CA LEU A 145 6.64 14.23 -7.51
C LEU A 145 6.16 12.80 -7.79
N ASN A 146 6.73 11.81 -7.07
CA ASN A 146 6.36 10.40 -7.24
C ASN A 146 4.86 10.13 -7.05
N VAL A 147 4.18 10.88 -6.18
CA VAL A 147 2.77 10.63 -5.86
C VAL A 147 1.90 10.77 -7.12
N ILE A 148 2.02 11.89 -7.80
CA ILE A 148 1.21 12.17 -9.00
C ILE A 148 1.67 11.34 -10.20
N GLU A 149 2.98 11.22 -10.42
CA GLU A 149 3.52 10.41 -11.53
C GLU A 149 3.09 8.96 -11.46
N TRP A 150 3.13 8.36 -10.27
CA TRP A 150 2.74 6.96 -10.08
C TRP A 150 1.24 6.73 -10.23
N LEU A 151 0.41 7.66 -9.74
CA LEU A 151 -1.03 7.61 -9.98
C LEU A 151 -1.34 7.74 -11.48
N CYS A 152 -0.71 8.67 -12.18
CA CYS A 152 -0.87 8.84 -13.63
C CYS A 152 -0.34 7.63 -14.43
N ALA A 153 0.65 6.90 -13.90
CA ALA A 153 1.17 5.70 -14.53
C ALA A 153 0.24 4.47 -14.39
N GLY A 154 -0.78 4.53 -13.52
CA GLY A 154 -1.78 3.48 -13.34
C GLY A 154 -1.77 2.82 -11.96
N ALA A 155 -1.12 3.42 -10.96
CA ALA A 155 -1.29 2.99 -9.57
C ALA A 155 -2.69 3.34 -9.05
N ASP A 156 -3.28 2.46 -8.24
CA ASP A 156 -4.57 2.72 -7.59
C ASP A 156 -4.41 3.49 -6.27
N ILE A 157 -3.29 3.29 -5.60
CA ILE A 157 -3.01 3.84 -4.27
C ILE A 157 -1.52 4.18 -4.17
N VAL A 158 -1.21 5.30 -3.53
CA VAL A 158 0.18 5.66 -3.19
C VAL A 158 0.28 5.91 -1.69
N THR A 159 1.23 5.28 -1.01
CA THR A 159 1.51 5.57 0.40
C THR A 159 2.29 6.87 0.52
N VAL A 160 1.84 7.76 1.38
CA VAL A 160 2.39 9.12 1.49
C VAL A 160 2.70 9.44 2.96
N LEU A 161 3.86 10.02 3.22
CA LEU A 161 4.17 10.55 4.54
C LEU A 161 3.41 11.87 4.80
N PRO A 162 3.01 12.17 6.04
CA PRO A 162 2.28 13.40 6.36
C PRO A 162 2.94 14.67 5.83
N GLN A 163 4.26 14.78 5.93
CA GLN A 163 5.05 15.91 5.44
C GLN A 163 4.92 16.13 3.91
N PHE A 164 4.72 15.06 3.14
CA PHE A 164 4.50 15.19 1.70
C PHE A 164 3.10 15.71 1.38
N ILE A 165 2.10 15.34 2.18
CA ILE A 165 0.73 15.87 2.03
C ILE A 165 0.73 17.38 2.24
N GLU A 166 1.42 17.88 3.27
CA GLU A 166 1.57 19.31 3.50
C GLU A 166 2.24 20.00 2.30
N GLY A 167 3.37 19.45 1.82
CA GLY A 167 4.07 19.98 0.65
C GLY A 167 3.27 19.94 -0.66
N MET A 168 2.32 19.00 -0.80
CA MET A 168 1.39 18.96 -1.95
C MET A 168 0.31 20.02 -1.89
N ILE A 169 -0.07 20.50 -0.69
CA ILE A 169 -1.14 21.48 -0.48
C ILE A 169 -0.58 22.91 -0.49
N VAL A 170 0.54 23.13 0.19
CA VAL A 170 1.10 24.48 0.38
C VAL A 170 2.04 24.85 -0.76
N HIS A 171 1.54 25.68 -1.69
CA HIS A 171 2.35 26.24 -2.76
C HIS A 171 2.66 27.73 -2.46
N PRO A 172 3.90 28.23 -2.66
CA PRO A 172 4.28 29.61 -2.37
C PRO A 172 3.33 30.64 -3.00
N TYR A 173 3.06 30.55 -4.28
CA TYR A 173 2.14 31.45 -4.98
C TYR A 173 0.70 31.35 -4.50
N SER A 174 0.22 30.17 -4.12
CA SER A 174 -1.11 30.02 -3.52
C SER A 174 -1.20 30.78 -2.21
N LYS A 175 -0.15 30.69 -1.38
CA LYS A 175 -0.05 31.40 -0.10
C LYS A 175 -0.08 32.91 -0.31
N GLU A 176 0.71 33.46 -1.24
CA GLU A 176 0.72 34.87 -1.61
C GLU A 176 -0.65 35.33 -2.13
N THR A 177 -1.29 34.52 -2.97
CA THR A 177 -2.63 34.83 -3.51
C THR A 177 -3.68 34.89 -2.39
N VAL A 178 -3.65 33.97 -1.44
CA VAL A 178 -4.56 34.02 -0.27
C VAL A 178 -4.33 35.30 0.56
N GLN A 179 -3.07 35.68 0.77
CA GLN A 179 -2.74 36.92 1.49
C GLN A 179 -3.27 38.18 0.74
N MET A 180 -3.13 38.19 -0.58
CA MET A 180 -3.67 39.29 -1.42
C MET A 180 -5.20 39.37 -1.31
N PHE A 181 -5.92 38.24 -1.43
CA PHE A 181 -7.37 38.22 -1.28
C PHE A 181 -7.85 38.76 0.08
N LEU A 182 -7.16 38.38 1.16
CA LEU A 182 -7.48 38.89 2.49
C LEU A 182 -7.23 40.39 2.63
N ALA A 183 -6.14 40.88 2.05
CA ALA A 183 -5.82 42.32 2.04
C ALA A 183 -6.85 43.13 1.24
N ASP A 184 -7.31 42.64 0.09
CA ASP A 184 -8.33 43.32 -0.72
C ASP A 184 -9.71 43.30 -0.06
N ALA A 185 -10.08 42.20 0.59
CA ALA A 185 -11.31 42.12 1.38
C ALA A 185 -11.32 43.11 2.57
N ALA A 186 -10.17 43.35 3.16
CA ALA A 186 -10.05 44.34 4.26
C ALA A 186 -10.22 45.79 3.81
N LYS A 187 -9.89 46.12 2.55
CA LYS A 187 -10.06 47.50 1.99
C LYS A 187 -11.53 47.82 1.71
N ASN A 188 -12.39 46.82 1.57
CA ASN A 188 -13.81 46.99 1.24
C ASN A 188 -14.72 46.94 2.49
N LYS A 189 -14.15 46.96 3.68
CA LYS A 189 -14.85 47.16 4.97
C LYS A 189 -14.65 48.57 5.47
#